data_5279469fd2936e155a38c5e53d106a30
#
_entry.id   5279469fd2936e155a38c5e53d106a30
#
_cell.length_a   1.000
_cell.length_b   1.000
_cell.length_c   1.000
_cell.angle_alpha   90.00
_cell.angle_beta   90.00
_cell.angle_gamma   90.00
#
_symmetry.space_group_name_H-M   'P 1'
#
loop_
_entity.id
_entity.type
_entity.pdbx_description
1 polymer ?
#
loop_
_entity_poly.entity_id
_entity_poly.type
_entity_poly.pdbx_seq_one_letter_code
_entity_poly.pdbx_strand_id
1 'polypeptide(L)'
;DSGRVDSTTKLADALAAARSGDMNLLSALINRADTTRDTDGQFISSCSDAVNRPTPDRVRELVVAWGKLYPQFGAVAALNLVKCVHWPSSSPPQPPKDLKVDVLLLGVQNDPIVGNEGVAATAATAINANAASKRVMWQGIGHGASIYSSCAVPPLVAYLDTGKLPDTDTYCPA
;
A
#
# COMPACT_ATOMS: atom_id res chain seq x y z
N ASP A 1 -7.36 3.76 -8.15
CA ASP A 1 -6.63 4.29 -9.33
C ASP A 1 -5.50 5.27 -9.00
N SER A 2 -5.28 5.60 -7.72
CA SER A 2 -4.22 6.52 -7.27
C SER A 2 -2.78 6.02 -7.54
N GLY A 3 -2.63 4.75 -7.88
CA GLY A 3 -1.34 4.17 -8.25
C GLY A 3 -0.94 4.33 -9.70
N ARG A 4 -1.73 5.00 -10.54
CA ARG A 4 -1.43 5.21 -11.96
C ARG A 4 -0.89 6.62 -12.21
N VAL A 5 0.13 6.74 -13.05
CA VAL A 5 0.72 8.04 -13.42
C VAL A 5 -0.33 8.97 -14.05
N ASP A 6 -1.19 8.43 -14.92
CA ASP A 6 -2.29 9.19 -15.55
C ASP A 6 -3.32 9.70 -14.53
N SER A 7 -3.52 8.99 -13.43
CA SER A 7 -4.41 9.46 -12.35
C SER A 7 -3.84 10.64 -11.60
N THR A 8 -2.52 10.68 -11.41
CA THR A 8 -1.84 11.81 -10.77
C THR A 8 -1.94 13.06 -11.65
N THR A 9 -1.76 12.93 -12.96
CA THR A 9 -1.93 14.03 -13.91
C THR A 9 -3.37 14.55 -13.90
N LYS A 10 -4.36 13.66 -13.97
CA LYS A 10 -5.78 14.02 -13.90
C LYS A 10 -6.14 14.76 -12.60
N LEU A 11 -5.58 14.35 -11.47
CA LEU A 11 -5.78 15.05 -10.21
C LEU A 11 -5.14 16.45 -10.24
N ALA A 12 -3.93 16.56 -10.79
CA ALA A 12 -3.25 17.85 -10.92
C ALA A 12 -4.07 18.83 -11.80
N ASP A 13 -4.58 18.34 -12.94
CA ASP A 13 -5.43 19.11 -13.85
C ASP A 13 -6.74 19.54 -13.16
N ALA A 14 -7.37 18.64 -12.41
CA ALA A 14 -8.59 18.91 -11.67
C ALA A 14 -8.37 19.97 -10.57
N LEU A 15 -7.24 19.90 -9.87
CA LEU A 15 -6.87 20.90 -8.86
C LEU A 15 -6.55 22.27 -9.49
N ALA A 16 -5.88 22.27 -10.65
CA ALA A 16 -5.60 23.49 -11.38
C ALA A 16 -6.89 24.17 -11.85
N ALA A 17 -7.84 23.40 -12.41
CA ALA A 17 -9.15 23.89 -12.81
C ALA A 17 -9.95 24.43 -11.61
N ALA A 18 -9.95 23.72 -10.49
CA ALA A 18 -10.65 24.13 -9.27
C ALA A 18 -10.13 25.47 -8.72
N ARG A 19 -8.83 25.74 -8.84
CA ARG A 19 -8.24 27.03 -8.44
C ARG A 19 -8.77 28.20 -9.27
N SER A 20 -9.20 27.98 -10.51
CA SER A 20 -9.85 28.98 -11.37
C SER A 20 -11.38 29.00 -11.25
N GLY A 21 -11.96 28.20 -10.34
CA GLY A 21 -13.39 28.14 -10.07
C GLY A 21 -14.13 27.03 -10.82
N ASP A 22 -13.47 26.26 -11.69
CA ASP A 22 -14.07 25.10 -12.35
C ASP A 22 -13.93 23.84 -11.50
N MET A 23 -15.01 23.41 -10.85
CA MET A 23 -15.06 22.24 -9.97
C MET A 23 -15.46 20.95 -10.69
N ASN A 24 -15.74 20.97 -11.99
CA ASN A 24 -16.31 19.81 -12.70
C ASN A 24 -15.39 18.59 -12.64
N LEU A 25 -14.11 18.74 -12.98
CA LEU A 25 -13.14 17.65 -12.97
C LEU A 25 -12.92 17.08 -11.57
N LEU A 26 -12.80 17.97 -10.56
CA LEU A 26 -12.60 17.56 -9.18
C LEU A 26 -13.82 16.82 -8.63
N SER A 27 -15.04 17.30 -8.91
CA SER A 27 -16.28 16.65 -8.51
C SER A 27 -16.43 15.27 -9.16
N ALA A 28 -16.06 15.12 -10.43
CA ALA A 28 -16.08 13.84 -11.11
C ALA A 28 -15.09 12.82 -10.46
N LEU A 29 -13.90 13.26 -10.03
CA LEU A 29 -12.94 12.41 -9.32
C LEU A 29 -13.45 12.01 -7.94
N ILE A 30 -14.07 12.92 -7.20
CA ILE A 30 -14.66 12.67 -5.88
C ILE A 30 -15.79 11.64 -6.01
N ASN A 31 -16.75 11.86 -6.92
CA ASN A 31 -17.86 10.95 -7.14
C ASN A 31 -17.39 9.54 -7.52
N ARG A 32 -16.36 9.45 -8.37
CA ARG A 32 -15.76 8.16 -8.72
C ARG A 32 -15.09 7.48 -7.52
N ALA A 33 -14.39 8.23 -6.67
CA ALA A 33 -13.79 7.71 -5.46
C ALA A 33 -14.86 7.16 -4.50
N ASP A 34 -15.97 7.85 -4.34
CA ASP A 34 -17.06 7.43 -3.46
C ASP A 34 -17.74 6.13 -3.96
N THR A 35 -17.88 5.96 -5.27
CA THR A 35 -18.46 4.73 -5.84
C THR A 35 -17.54 3.52 -5.81
N THR A 36 -16.22 3.73 -5.65
CA THR A 36 -15.22 2.65 -5.59
C THR A 36 -14.74 2.35 -4.17
N ARG A 37 -15.26 3.09 -3.20
CA ARG A 37 -14.85 3.00 -1.81
C ARG A 37 -15.48 1.79 -1.13
N ASP A 38 -14.64 1.11 -0.38
CA ASP A 38 -14.96 0.07 0.60
C ASP A 38 -15.93 -1.02 0.13
N THR A 39 -15.38 -1.99 -0.56
CA THR A 39 -16.05 -3.29 -0.63
C THR A 39 -15.99 -3.94 0.76
N ASP A 40 -17.02 -4.69 1.15
CA ASP A 40 -17.05 -5.44 2.41
C ASP A 40 -15.78 -6.29 2.60
N GLY A 41 -15.25 -6.86 1.52
CA GLY A 41 -14.01 -7.62 1.55
C GLY A 41 -12.79 -6.80 1.99
N GLN A 42 -12.65 -5.55 1.53
CA GLN A 42 -11.55 -4.68 1.94
C GLN A 42 -11.67 -4.26 3.41
N PHE A 43 -12.89 -4.00 3.87
CA PHE A 43 -13.18 -3.69 5.27
C PHE A 43 -12.86 -4.88 6.17
N ILE A 44 -13.35 -6.08 5.83
CA ILE A 44 -13.11 -7.33 6.55
C ILE A 44 -11.61 -7.59 6.64
N SER A 45 -10.90 -7.56 5.52
CA SER A 45 -9.45 -7.79 5.45
C SER A 45 -8.69 -6.79 6.33
N SER A 46 -8.95 -5.50 6.16
CA SER A 46 -8.26 -4.45 6.93
C SER A 46 -8.44 -4.59 8.44
N CYS A 47 -9.63 -5.02 8.89
CA CYS A 47 -9.92 -5.14 10.31
C CYS A 47 -9.54 -6.50 10.90
N SER A 48 -9.56 -7.57 10.10
CA SER A 48 -9.17 -8.91 10.56
C SER A 48 -7.66 -9.08 10.68
N ASP A 49 -6.90 -8.47 9.77
CA ASP A 49 -5.43 -8.59 9.72
C ASP A 49 -4.73 -7.66 10.72
N ALA A 50 -5.46 -6.70 11.31
CA ALA A 50 -4.88 -5.78 12.27
C ALA A 50 -4.44 -6.50 13.56
N VAL A 51 -3.14 -6.46 13.84
CA VAL A 51 -2.55 -7.06 15.04
C VAL A 51 -2.91 -6.27 16.29
N ASN A 52 -2.93 -4.95 16.20
CA ASN A 52 -3.23 -4.04 17.29
C ASN A 52 -4.36 -3.10 16.88
N ARG A 53 -5.50 -3.21 17.57
CA ARG A 53 -6.62 -2.29 17.37
C ARG A 53 -6.53 -1.16 18.37
N PRO A 54 -6.53 0.09 17.91
CA PRO A 54 -6.49 1.20 18.81
C PRO A 54 -7.82 1.31 19.57
N THR A 55 -7.76 1.73 20.83
CA THR A 55 -8.95 2.14 21.57
C THR A 55 -9.49 3.47 21.00
N PRO A 56 -10.77 3.83 21.26
CA PRO A 56 -11.31 5.12 20.86
C PRO A 56 -10.48 6.30 21.36
N ASP A 57 -9.95 6.21 22.60
CA ASP A 57 -9.09 7.25 23.17
C ASP A 57 -7.77 7.36 22.38
N ARG A 58 -7.16 6.22 22.06
CA ARG A 58 -5.94 6.21 21.24
C ARG A 58 -6.17 6.81 19.85
N VAL A 59 -7.33 6.57 19.24
CA VAL A 59 -7.65 7.21 17.95
C VAL A 59 -7.74 8.73 18.12
N ARG A 60 -8.37 9.25 19.19
CA ARG A 60 -8.41 10.70 19.42
C ARG A 60 -7.02 11.31 19.57
N GLU A 61 -6.13 10.66 20.32
CA GLU A 61 -4.72 11.07 20.42
C GLU A 61 -4.03 11.09 19.06
N LEU A 62 -4.22 10.03 18.24
CA LEU A 62 -3.62 9.93 16.91
C LEU A 62 -4.15 10.98 15.95
N VAL A 63 -5.43 11.34 16.02
CA VAL A 63 -6.00 12.45 15.22
C VAL A 63 -5.23 13.75 15.47
N VAL A 64 -4.95 14.06 16.73
CA VAL A 64 -4.19 15.27 17.08
C VAL A 64 -2.72 15.15 16.65
N ALA A 65 -2.08 14.01 16.96
CA ALA A 65 -0.67 13.81 16.68
C ALA A 65 -0.39 13.77 15.17
N TRP A 66 -1.15 12.97 14.42
CA TRP A 66 -0.96 12.84 12.98
C TRP A 66 -1.43 14.08 12.23
N GLY A 67 -2.47 14.79 12.71
CA GLY A 67 -2.89 16.05 12.12
C GLY A 67 -1.82 17.14 12.22
N LYS A 68 -0.97 17.12 13.26
CA LYS A 68 0.20 18.01 13.38
C LYS A 68 1.35 17.59 12.44
N LEU A 69 1.61 16.29 12.33
CA LEU A 69 2.70 15.75 11.49
C LEU A 69 2.38 15.81 10.00
N TYR A 70 1.12 15.57 9.66
CA TYR A 70 0.62 15.48 8.28
C TYR A 70 -0.65 16.32 8.14
N PRO A 71 -0.55 17.64 8.02
CA PRO A 71 -1.70 18.57 8.10
C PRO A 71 -2.84 18.27 7.11
N GLN A 72 -2.53 17.71 5.92
CA GLN A 72 -3.54 17.43 4.89
C GLN A 72 -4.30 16.12 5.15
N PHE A 73 -3.63 15.07 5.65
CA PHE A 73 -4.19 13.71 5.65
C PHE A 73 -4.15 13.02 7.00
N GLY A 74 -3.30 13.48 7.93
CA GLY A 74 -3.03 12.75 9.17
C GLY A 74 -4.25 12.55 10.04
N ALA A 75 -5.08 13.58 10.22
CA ALA A 75 -6.29 13.47 11.02
C ALA A 75 -7.30 12.49 10.41
N VAL A 76 -7.50 12.53 9.08
CA VAL A 76 -8.39 11.61 8.37
C VAL A 76 -7.86 10.19 8.40
N ALA A 77 -6.55 10.00 8.23
CA ALA A 77 -5.92 8.68 8.33
C ALA A 77 -6.12 8.07 9.72
N ALA A 78 -5.96 8.85 10.79
CA ALA A 78 -6.23 8.41 12.15
C ALA A 78 -7.72 8.06 12.37
N LEU A 79 -8.65 8.87 11.85
CA LEU A 79 -10.09 8.60 11.93
C LEU A 79 -10.49 7.29 11.23
N ASN A 80 -9.82 6.92 10.14
CA ASN A 80 -10.08 5.66 9.47
C ASN A 80 -9.83 4.42 10.35
N LEU A 81 -9.07 4.54 11.43
CA LEU A 81 -8.86 3.45 12.38
C LEU A 81 -10.12 3.14 13.21
N VAL A 82 -11.08 4.08 13.30
CA VAL A 82 -12.34 3.89 14.05
C VAL A 82 -13.13 2.71 13.52
N LYS A 83 -13.08 2.46 12.21
CA LYS A 83 -13.84 1.38 11.58
C LYS A 83 -13.55 0.00 12.17
N CYS A 84 -12.34 -0.22 12.71
CA CYS A 84 -11.93 -1.50 13.28
C CYS A 84 -12.02 -1.58 14.82
N VAL A 85 -12.35 -0.51 15.51
CA VAL A 85 -12.34 -0.45 16.99
C VAL A 85 -13.24 -1.53 17.61
N HIS A 86 -14.43 -1.72 17.06
CA HIS A 86 -15.41 -2.70 17.54
C HIS A 86 -15.44 -3.99 16.70
N TRP A 87 -14.49 -4.18 15.81
CA TRP A 87 -14.42 -5.39 15.01
C TRP A 87 -14.21 -6.61 15.93
N PRO A 88 -14.95 -7.72 15.73
CA PRO A 88 -14.78 -8.92 16.53
C PRO A 88 -13.31 -9.36 16.51
N SER A 89 -12.78 -9.63 17.70
CA SER A 89 -11.37 -10.03 17.80
C SER A 89 -11.20 -11.44 17.23
N SER A 90 -10.48 -11.55 16.12
CA SER A 90 -9.80 -12.77 15.77
C SER A 90 -8.36 -12.69 16.30
N SER A 91 -7.78 -13.81 16.70
CA SER A 91 -6.33 -13.83 16.95
C SER A 91 -5.63 -13.45 15.64
N PRO A 92 -4.73 -12.47 15.63
CA PRO A 92 -4.00 -12.14 14.42
C PRO A 92 -3.24 -13.36 13.93
N PRO A 93 -3.11 -13.55 12.62
CA PRO A 93 -2.32 -14.65 12.08
C PRO A 93 -0.90 -14.55 12.64
N GLN A 94 -0.41 -15.69 13.13
CA GLN A 94 0.97 -15.73 13.61
C GLN A 94 1.92 -15.73 12.41
N PRO A 95 3.05 -15.03 12.50
CA PRO A 95 4.07 -15.12 11.47
C PRO A 95 4.46 -16.58 11.23
N PRO A 96 4.70 -16.97 9.97
CA PRO A 96 5.16 -18.32 9.67
C PRO A 96 6.49 -18.58 10.38
N LYS A 97 6.66 -19.81 10.89
CA LYS A 97 7.91 -20.21 11.56
C LYS A 97 8.88 -20.93 10.62
N ASP A 98 8.36 -21.49 9.55
CA ASP A 98 9.12 -22.28 8.59
C ASP A 98 8.40 -22.27 7.23
N LEU A 99 8.85 -21.39 6.36
CA LEU A 99 8.39 -21.32 4.97
C LEU A 99 9.14 -22.33 4.12
N LYS A 100 8.43 -23.05 3.26
CA LYS A 100 9.00 -24.02 2.33
C LYS A 100 9.21 -23.47 0.92
N VAL A 101 8.96 -22.21 0.75
CA VAL A 101 9.14 -21.48 -0.53
C VAL A 101 9.91 -20.20 -0.27
N ASP A 102 10.80 -19.89 -1.18
CA ASP A 102 11.49 -18.61 -1.20
C ASP A 102 10.53 -17.49 -1.64
N VAL A 103 10.84 -16.25 -1.31
CA VAL A 103 9.91 -15.13 -1.50
C VAL A 103 10.52 -14.06 -2.40
N LEU A 104 9.90 -13.80 -3.55
CA LEU A 104 10.21 -12.65 -4.39
C LEU A 104 9.27 -11.50 -4.05
N LEU A 105 9.83 -10.35 -3.67
CA LEU A 105 9.11 -9.14 -3.32
C LEU A 105 9.23 -8.11 -4.43
N LEU A 106 8.09 -7.62 -4.92
CA LEU A 106 8.04 -6.51 -5.85
C LEU A 106 7.62 -5.25 -5.11
N GLY A 107 8.45 -4.21 -5.18
CA GLY A 107 8.19 -2.94 -4.52
C GLY A 107 8.33 -1.75 -5.47
N VAL A 108 7.75 -0.64 -5.08
CA VAL A 108 7.85 0.65 -5.78
C VAL A 108 8.39 1.69 -4.83
N GLN A 109 9.41 2.43 -5.25
CA GLN A 109 10.09 3.39 -4.37
C GLN A 109 9.15 4.49 -3.85
N ASN A 110 8.31 5.01 -4.73
CA ASN A 110 7.34 6.06 -4.40
C ASN A 110 5.91 5.52 -4.60
N ASP A 111 5.57 4.48 -3.83
CA ASP A 111 4.23 3.92 -3.84
C ASP A 111 3.28 4.81 -3.02
N PRO A 112 2.22 5.39 -3.63
CA PRO A 112 1.29 6.26 -2.93
C PRO A 112 0.26 5.50 -2.08
N ILE A 113 0.23 4.17 -2.14
CA ILE A 113 -0.76 3.31 -1.47
C ILE A 113 -0.12 2.48 -0.36
N VAL A 114 1.04 1.89 -0.64
CA VAL A 114 1.75 1.00 0.30
C VAL A 114 3.17 1.50 0.50
N GLY A 115 3.52 1.83 1.73
CA GLY A 115 4.87 2.29 2.05
C GLY A 115 5.95 1.21 1.87
N ASN A 116 7.16 1.65 1.54
CA ASN A 116 8.32 0.76 1.34
C ASN A 116 8.73 -0.04 2.58
N GLU A 117 8.36 0.44 3.76
CA GLU A 117 8.63 -0.24 5.04
C GLU A 117 8.00 -1.64 5.06
N GLY A 118 6.84 -1.81 4.41
CA GLY A 118 6.17 -3.10 4.29
C GLY A 118 6.98 -4.13 3.51
N VAL A 119 7.71 -3.72 2.48
CA VAL A 119 8.58 -4.61 1.69
C VAL A 119 9.73 -5.14 2.56
N ALA A 120 10.37 -4.25 3.33
CA ALA A 120 11.46 -4.64 4.22
C ALA A 120 10.96 -5.55 5.36
N ALA A 121 9.81 -5.24 5.95
CA ALA A 121 9.20 -6.06 7.01
C ALA A 121 8.82 -7.45 6.50
N THR A 122 8.28 -7.56 5.29
CA THR A 122 7.93 -8.85 4.68
C THR A 122 9.20 -9.67 4.37
N ALA A 123 10.26 -9.03 3.87
CA ALA A 123 11.55 -9.70 3.68
C ALA A 123 12.10 -10.26 4.99
N ALA A 124 12.09 -9.46 6.06
CA ALA A 124 12.53 -9.91 7.38
C ALA A 124 11.68 -11.08 7.90
N THR A 125 10.36 -11.05 7.68
CA THR A 125 9.47 -12.15 8.06
C THR A 125 9.81 -13.45 7.33
N ALA A 126 10.09 -13.37 6.02
CA ALA A 126 10.50 -14.55 5.24
C ALA A 126 11.83 -15.12 5.75
N ILE A 127 12.83 -14.27 5.99
CA ILE A 127 14.14 -14.68 6.52
C ILE A 127 14.00 -15.33 7.90
N ASN A 128 13.20 -14.74 8.79
CA ASN A 128 12.95 -15.30 10.13
C ASN A 128 12.19 -16.64 10.07
N ALA A 129 11.52 -16.91 8.97
CA ALA A 129 10.86 -18.18 8.68
C ALA A 129 11.73 -19.15 7.85
N ASN A 130 13.04 -18.99 7.84
CA ASN A 130 14.02 -19.81 7.13
C ASN A 130 13.87 -19.83 5.60
N ALA A 131 13.23 -18.82 4.99
CA ALA A 131 13.12 -18.68 3.55
C ALA A 131 14.10 -17.62 3.03
N ALA A 132 14.65 -17.84 1.84
CA ALA A 132 15.36 -16.78 1.14
C ALA A 132 14.40 -15.72 0.63
N SER A 133 14.87 -14.47 0.54
CA SER A 133 14.08 -13.37 0.03
C SER A 133 14.93 -12.49 -0.88
N LYS A 134 14.35 -12.08 -2.01
CA LYS A 134 14.94 -11.10 -2.94
C LYS A 134 13.89 -10.06 -3.32
N ARG A 135 14.36 -8.88 -3.70
CA ARG A 135 13.52 -7.74 -4.04
C ARG A 135 13.74 -7.30 -5.48
N VAL A 136 12.63 -6.94 -6.12
CA VAL A 136 12.63 -6.20 -7.38
C VAL A 136 11.98 -4.85 -7.11
N MET A 137 12.77 -3.80 -7.08
CA MET A 137 12.36 -2.45 -6.69
C MET A 137 12.30 -1.55 -7.91
N TRP A 138 11.11 -1.08 -8.27
CA TRP A 138 10.97 -0.04 -9.28
C TRP A 138 11.15 1.34 -8.64
N GLN A 139 12.05 2.14 -9.18
CA GLN A 139 12.41 3.48 -8.66
C GLN A 139 11.44 4.59 -9.12
N GLY A 140 10.33 4.22 -9.74
CA GLY A 140 9.28 5.13 -10.20
C GLY A 140 8.24 5.48 -9.16
N ILE A 141 7.13 6.05 -9.66
CA ILE A 141 5.94 6.45 -8.87
C ILE A 141 4.75 5.63 -9.37
N GLY A 142 4.06 4.92 -8.47
CA GLY A 142 2.86 4.16 -8.82
C GLY A 142 2.62 3.03 -7.84
N HIS A 143 1.64 2.18 -8.12
CA HIS A 143 1.34 0.99 -7.31
C HIS A 143 1.33 -0.26 -8.20
N GLY A 144 2.33 -1.14 -8.00
CA GLY A 144 2.52 -2.37 -8.77
C GLY A 144 3.70 -2.30 -9.73
N ALA A 145 4.89 -2.68 -9.28
CA ALA A 145 6.13 -2.61 -10.07
C ALA A 145 6.03 -3.33 -11.43
N SER A 146 5.44 -4.53 -11.47
CA SER A 146 5.29 -5.31 -12.71
C SER A 146 4.30 -4.73 -13.71
N ILE A 147 3.44 -3.80 -13.28
CA ILE A 147 2.46 -3.15 -14.17
C ILE A 147 3.11 -2.01 -14.96
N TYR A 148 4.04 -1.29 -14.36
CA TYR A 148 4.58 -0.05 -14.90
C TYR A 148 6.05 -0.16 -15.33
N SER A 149 6.77 -1.19 -14.86
CA SER A 149 8.18 -1.38 -15.18
C SER A 149 8.41 -2.66 -15.99
N SER A 150 8.78 -2.51 -17.25
CA SER A 150 9.17 -3.65 -18.08
C SER A 150 10.42 -4.38 -17.52
N CYS A 151 11.27 -3.68 -16.77
CA CYS A 151 12.42 -4.26 -16.08
C CYS A 151 12.02 -5.21 -14.94
N ALA A 152 10.88 -4.99 -14.29
CA ALA A 152 10.42 -5.83 -13.20
C ALA A 152 9.76 -7.15 -13.67
N VAL A 153 9.36 -7.24 -14.93
CA VAL A 153 8.65 -8.40 -15.47
C VAL A 153 9.54 -9.65 -15.63
N PRO A 154 10.75 -9.58 -16.23
CA PRO A 154 11.58 -10.77 -16.43
C PRO A 154 11.91 -11.53 -15.13
N PRO A 155 12.38 -10.89 -14.03
CA PRO A 155 12.65 -11.62 -12.80
C PRO A 155 11.40 -12.19 -12.16
N LEU A 156 10.23 -11.53 -12.30
CA LEU A 156 8.96 -12.07 -11.85
C LEU A 156 8.57 -13.33 -12.62
N VAL A 157 8.62 -13.28 -13.96
CA VAL A 157 8.28 -14.43 -14.81
C VAL A 157 9.23 -15.60 -14.54
N ALA A 158 10.53 -15.35 -14.47
CA ALA A 158 11.52 -16.38 -14.17
C ALA A 158 11.24 -17.06 -12.81
N TYR A 159 10.87 -16.28 -11.79
CA TYR A 159 10.50 -16.82 -10.48
C TYR A 159 9.22 -17.66 -10.55
N LEU A 160 8.18 -17.18 -11.23
CA LEU A 160 6.92 -17.92 -11.39
C LEU A 160 7.10 -19.24 -12.16
N ASP A 161 7.96 -19.25 -13.16
CA ASP A 161 8.21 -20.43 -14.00
C ASP A 161 9.10 -21.48 -13.33
N THR A 162 10.07 -21.03 -12.53
CA THR A 162 11.13 -21.90 -12.01
C THR A 162 11.19 -22.02 -10.49
N GLY A 163 10.51 -21.16 -9.77
CA GLY A 163 10.63 -21.04 -8.31
C GLY A 163 11.98 -20.46 -7.84
N LYS A 164 12.85 -20.02 -8.75
CA LYS A 164 14.19 -19.54 -8.40
C LYS A 164 14.21 -18.03 -8.25
N LEU A 165 14.78 -17.56 -7.15
CA LEU A 165 15.04 -16.15 -6.93
C LEU A 165 16.20 -15.64 -7.83
N PRO A 166 16.21 -14.35 -8.18
CA PRO A 166 17.40 -13.73 -8.77
C PRO A 166 18.57 -13.76 -7.77
N ASP A 167 19.81 -13.78 -8.28
CA ASP A 167 21.00 -13.85 -7.43
C ASP A 167 21.13 -12.66 -6.47
N THR A 168 20.72 -11.49 -6.92
CA THR A 168 20.75 -10.23 -6.16
C THR A 168 19.42 -9.50 -6.23
N ASP A 169 19.22 -8.54 -5.32
CA ASP A 169 18.13 -7.57 -5.45
C ASP A 169 18.27 -6.79 -6.77
N THR A 170 17.14 -6.59 -7.44
CA THR A 170 17.09 -5.87 -8.72
C THR A 170 16.49 -4.48 -8.50
N TYR A 171 17.13 -3.46 -9.05
CA TYR A 171 16.63 -2.08 -9.02
C TYR A 171 16.33 -1.62 -10.44
N CYS A 172 15.06 -1.42 -10.73
CA CYS A 172 14.56 -0.99 -12.02
C CYS A 172 14.44 0.54 -12.07
N PRO A 173 14.96 1.20 -13.09
CA PRO A 173 14.83 2.66 -13.22
C PRO A 173 13.36 3.10 -13.35
N ALA A 174 13.12 4.40 -13.04
CA ALA A 174 11.82 5.04 -13.19
C ALA A 174 11.35 5.13 -14.64
#